data_31223f630b426440ffc314208dd0da24
#
_entry.id   31223f630b426440ffc314208dd0da24
#
_cell.length_a   1.000
_cell.length_b   1.000
_cell.length_c   1.000
_cell.angle_alpha   90.00
_cell.angle_beta   90.00
_cell.angle_gamma   90.00
#
_symmetry.space_group_name_H-M   'P 1'
#
loop_
_entity.id
_entity.type
_entity.pdbx_description
1 polymer ?
#
loop_
_entity_poly.entity_id
_entity_poly.type
_entity_poly.pdbx_seq_one_letter_code
_entity_poly.pdbx_strand_id
1 'polypeptide(L)'
;MNVLCMHADDSRKTEHLLALDGAKERLQLFKANLLEEGSFDPAVDGCEGVFHTASPVQLSATDPQTELTDPAVKGTLNVLKSCVKFPTVKRVILTSSMAAVMVNGRPLNPDVVIDETWYSDQAICEQLKEWYFLSKTLAEEAAWKFSKENGIDLVTINPSYVIGPLLQPTLNLSVEMILNLKNDIPSIISSNYPSSDVRDVAFAHVQAFEVPSASGRYCFVGHVTPMSKALSILHELHPTFFPPEKNICFVHCLADGMMTNLVNQAIKYQRKKQKVWELIFFHWK
;
A
#
# COMPACT_ATOMS: atom_id res chain seq x y z
N MET A 1 8.61 -13.80 15.49
CA MET A 1 7.79 -12.75 14.81
C MET A 1 6.45 -12.66 15.50
N ASN A 2 6.08 -11.47 15.95
CA ASN A 2 4.78 -11.23 16.57
C ASN A 2 3.82 -10.67 15.50
N VAL A 3 2.65 -11.25 15.37
CA VAL A 3 1.61 -10.78 14.45
C VAL A 3 0.38 -10.37 15.23
N LEU A 4 -0.12 -9.19 14.91
CA LEU A 4 -1.28 -8.58 15.55
C LEU A 4 -2.53 -8.82 14.70
N CYS A 5 -3.57 -9.31 15.33
CA CYS A 5 -4.85 -9.53 14.68
C CYS A 5 -5.99 -9.15 15.65
N MET A 6 -6.89 -8.26 15.20
CA MET A 6 -8.06 -7.88 15.99
C MET A 6 -8.96 -9.09 16.36
N HIS A 7 -8.96 -10.08 15.47
CA HIS A 7 -9.73 -11.32 15.61
C HIS A 7 -8.80 -12.53 15.66
N ALA A 8 -7.85 -12.54 16.60
CA ALA A 8 -6.89 -13.64 16.75
C ALA A 8 -7.57 -15.00 16.97
N ASP A 9 -8.80 -15.00 17.49
CA ASP A 9 -9.61 -16.21 17.71
C ASP A 9 -10.41 -16.65 16.47
N ASP A 10 -10.44 -15.87 15.37
CA ASP A 10 -11.11 -16.26 14.11
C ASP A 10 -10.13 -17.05 13.23
N SER A 11 -10.34 -18.35 13.14
CA SER A 11 -9.50 -19.26 12.34
C SER A 11 -9.38 -18.83 10.86
N ARG A 12 -10.45 -18.29 10.28
CA ARG A 12 -10.44 -17.80 8.88
C ARG A 12 -9.43 -16.66 8.65
N LYS A 13 -9.05 -15.94 9.72
CA LYS A 13 -8.08 -14.84 9.68
C LYS A 13 -6.68 -15.26 10.11
N THR A 14 -6.51 -16.42 10.69
CA THR A 14 -5.25 -16.83 11.30
C THR A 14 -4.69 -18.15 10.77
N GLU A 15 -5.53 -19.08 10.31
CA GLU A 15 -5.08 -20.40 9.82
C GLU A 15 -4.02 -20.32 8.72
N HIS A 16 -4.18 -19.41 7.76
CA HIS A 16 -3.21 -19.22 6.68
C HIS A 16 -1.83 -18.76 7.17
N LEU A 17 -1.78 -18.02 8.29
CA LEU A 17 -0.52 -17.61 8.93
C LEU A 17 0.09 -18.77 9.71
N LEU A 18 -0.73 -19.53 10.43
CA LEU A 18 -0.29 -20.70 11.22
C LEU A 18 0.15 -21.87 10.33
N ALA A 19 -0.32 -21.91 9.07
CA ALA A 19 0.08 -22.90 8.07
C ALA A 19 1.44 -22.61 7.40
N LEU A 20 2.03 -21.44 7.63
CA LEU A 20 3.34 -21.09 7.08
C LEU A 20 4.44 -21.99 7.68
N ASP A 21 5.44 -22.29 6.85
CA ASP A 21 6.60 -23.09 7.30
C ASP A 21 7.35 -22.42 8.45
N GLY A 22 7.56 -23.15 9.52
CA GLY A 22 8.17 -22.67 10.75
C GLY A 22 7.29 -21.71 11.57
N ALA A 23 5.99 -21.61 11.28
CA ALA A 23 5.09 -20.76 12.05
C ALA A 23 4.99 -21.23 13.51
N LYS A 24 4.95 -22.53 13.74
CA LYS A 24 4.83 -23.12 15.10
C LYS A 24 5.95 -22.66 16.04
N GLU A 25 7.16 -22.47 15.52
CA GLU A 25 8.34 -22.10 16.30
C GLU A 25 8.56 -20.58 16.35
N ARG A 26 8.11 -19.86 15.34
CA ARG A 26 8.53 -18.46 15.12
C ARG A 26 7.39 -17.44 15.14
N LEU A 27 6.13 -17.89 15.03
CA LEU A 27 4.97 -17.01 14.98
C LEU A 27 4.24 -16.99 16.33
N GLN A 28 3.98 -15.81 16.83
CA GLN A 28 3.12 -15.59 17.99
C GLN A 28 2.01 -14.61 17.59
N LEU A 29 0.76 -14.98 17.85
CA LEU A 29 -0.40 -14.17 17.58
C LEU A 29 -0.82 -13.40 18.83
N PHE A 30 -1.11 -12.12 18.65
CA PHE A 30 -1.60 -11.24 19.71
C PHE A 30 -2.94 -10.63 19.28
N LYS A 31 -3.87 -10.51 20.22
CA LYS A 31 -5.09 -9.76 20.02
C LYS A 31 -4.80 -8.27 20.24
N ALA A 32 -5.07 -7.46 19.23
CA ALA A 32 -4.91 -6.01 19.32
C ALA A 32 -5.98 -5.28 18.50
N ASN A 33 -6.38 -4.12 19.01
CA ASN A 33 -7.33 -3.23 18.35
C ASN A 33 -6.61 -1.94 17.94
N LEU A 34 -6.67 -1.61 16.65
CA LEU A 34 -6.00 -0.44 16.07
C LEU A 34 -6.40 0.87 16.77
N LEU A 35 -7.63 0.98 17.24
CA LEU A 35 -8.17 2.19 17.88
C LEU A 35 -7.95 2.25 19.39
N GLU A 36 -7.41 1.20 20.00
CA GLU A 36 -7.17 1.11 21.45
C GLU A 36 -5.70 1.40 21.76
N GLU A 37 -5.44 2.50 22.46
CA GLU A 37 -4.09 2.87 22.86
C GLU A 37 -3.49 1.85 23.84
N GLY A 38 -2.23 1.46 23.60
CA GLY A 38 -1.55 0.44 24.39
C GLY A 38 -1.89 -1.00 23.99
N SER A 39 -2.87 -1.22 23.12
CA SER A 39 -3.25 -2.55 22.62
C SER A 39 -2.09 -3.30 21.95
N PHE A 40 -1.11 -2.57 21.43
CA PHE A 40 0.06 -3.11 20.75
C PHE A 40 1.25 -3.40 21.68
N ASP A 41 1.23 -2.89 22.90
CA ASP A 41 2.34 -3.00 23.84
C ASP A 41 2.85 -4.45 24.02
N PRO A 42 1.96 -5.45 24.26
CA PRO A 42 2.42 -6.82 24.48
C PRO A 42 3.10 -7.46 23.26
N ALA A 43 2.78 -7.00 22.07
CA ALA A 43 3.35 -7.55 20.84
C ALA A 43 4.62 -6.82 20.39
N VAL A 44 4.79 -5.56 20.81
CA VAL A 44 5.97 -4.74 20.48
C VAL A 44 7.09 -4.97 21.46
N ASP A 45 6.78 -5.38 22.70
CA ASP A 45 7.80 -5.67 23.72
C ASP A 45 8.82 -6.70 23.22
N GLY A 46 10.11 -6.35 23.32
CA GLY A 46 11.23 -7.16 22.87
C GLY A 46 11.44 -7.21 21.34
N CYS A 47 10.64 -6.51 20.56
CA CYS A 47 10.83 -6.42 19.11
C CYS A 47 11.97 -5.46 18.75
N GLU A 48 12.73 -5.81 17.69
CA GLU A 48 13.75 -4.92 17.10
C GLU A 48 13.21 -4.03 15.98
N GLY A 49 12.10 -4.43 15.38
CA GLY A 49 11.45 -3.67 14.32
C GLY A 49 9.97 -3.94 14.24
N VAL A 50 9.23 -2.98 13.68
CA VAL A 50 7.78 -3.06 13.51
C VAL A 50 7.41 -2.77 12.06
N PHE A 51 6.68 -3.69 11.44
CA PHE A 51 6.04 -3.49 10.14
C PHE A 51 4.57 -3.13 10.37
N HIS A 52 4.24 -1.87 10.23
CA HIS A 52 2.88 -1.40 10.39
C HIS A 52 2.15 -1.36 9.06
N THR A 53 1.39 -2.42 8.78
CA THR A 53 0.62 -2.56 7.53
C THR A 53 -0.87 -2.31 7.70
N ALA A 54 -1.35 -2.33 8.93
CA ALA A 54 -2.78 -2.20 9.23
C ALA A 54 -3.29 -0.79 8.96
N SER A 55 -4.35 -0.67 8.18
CA SER A 55 -5.09 0.56 7.94
C SER A 55 -6.50 0.21 7.48
N PRO A 56 -7.52 1.03 7.74
CA PRO A 56 -8.80 0.90 7.07
C PRO A 56 -8.62 1.03 5.56
N VAL A 57 -9.27 0.14 4.81
CA VAL A 57 -9.25 0.17 3.33
C VAL A 57 -10.67 -0.04 2.84
N GLN A 58 -11.30 1.01 2.35
CA GLN A 58 -12.59 0.96 1.67
C GLN A 58 -12.72 2.11 0.69
N LEU A 59 -13.43 1.90 -0.42
CA LEU A 59 -13.63 2.90 -1.47
C LEU A 59 -14.86 3.76 -1.23
N SER A 60 -15.81 3.27 -0.43
CA SER A 60 -17.04 3.99 -0.08
C SER A 60 -17.19 3.99 1.43
N ALA A 61 -17.45 5.15 1.98
CA ALA A 61 -17.73 5.35 3.40
C ALA A 61 -18.95 6.25 3.53
N THR A 62 -19.82 5.93 4.48
CA THR A 62 -20.99 6.77 4.78
C THR A 62 -20.56 8.01 5.56
N ASP A 63 -19.65 7.82 6.51
CA ASP A 63 -18.96 8.88 7.24
C ASP A 63 -17.43 8.67 7.11
N PRO A 64 -16.81 9.28 6.09
CA PRO A 64 -15.39 9.10 5.82
C PRO A 64 -14.47 9.51 6.98
N GLN A 65 -14.89 10.46 7.81
CA GLN A 65 -14.10 10.90 8.95
C GLN A 65 -13.99 9.78 9.99
N THR A 66 -15.09 9.19 10.39
CA THR A 66 -15.12 8.17 11.45
C THR A 66 -14.76 6.77 10.96
N GLU A 67 -15.02 6.45 9.68
CA GLU A 67 -14.81 5.12 9.13
C GLU A 67 -13.41 4.93 8.50
N LEU A 68 -12.78 6.01 8.02
CA LEU A 68 -11.48 5.96 7.32
C LEU A 68 -10.41 6.83 7.98
N THR A 69 -10.65 8.15 8.06
CA THR A 69 -9.60 9.12 8.40
C THR A 69 -9.17 8.98 9.86
N ASP A 70 -10.10 9.06 10.79
CA ASP A 70 -9.81 8.92 12.22
C ASP A 70 -9.16 7.57 12.56
N PRO A 71 -9.69 6.43 12.09
CA PRO A 71 -9.04 5.15 12.33
C PRO A 71 -7.65 5.02 11.71
N ALA A 72 -7.42 5.58 10.52
CA ALA A 72 -6.10 5.54 9.89
C ALA A 72 -5.07 6.34 10.70
N VAL A 73 -5.41 7.56 11.10
CA VAL A 73 -4.52 8.43 11.87
C VAL A 73 -4.31 7.91 13.29
N LYS A 74 -5.40 7.64 14.03
CA LYS A 74 -5.33 7.16 15.42
C LYS A 74 -4.63 5.82 15.51
N GLY A 75 -4.95 4.90 14.58
CA GLY A 75 -4.34 3.59 14.53
C GLY A 75 -2.84 3.64 14.31
N THR A 76 -2.40 4.46 13.36
CA THR A 76 -0.98 4.67 13.10
C THR A 76 -0.27 5.25 14.33
N LEU A 77 -0.84 6.26 14.95
CA LEU A 77 -0.26 6.86 16.17
C LEU A 77 -0.23 5.90 17.35
N ASN A 78 -1.24 5.04 17.51
CA ASN A 78 -1.27 4.04 18.59
C ASN A 78 -0.14 3.01 18.45
N VAL A 79 0.15 2.56 17.22
CA VAL A 79 1.30 1.68 16.97
C VAL A 79 2.61 2.41 17.29
N LEU A 80 2.79 3.64 16.81
CA LEU A 80 4.01 4.42 17.06
C LEU A 80 4.21 4.74 18.55
N LYS A 81 3.13 5.05 19.28
CA LYS A 81 3.19 5.24 20.73
C LYS A 81 3.66 4.00 21.46
N SER A 82 3.23 2.81 21.04
CA SER A 82 3.74 1.56 21.59
C SER A 82 5.22 1.38 21.27
N CYS A 83 5.66 1.71 20.04
CA CYS A 83 7.08 1.61 19.68
C CYS A 83 7.99 2.49 20.55
N VAL A 84 7.56 3.69 20.92
CA VAL A 84 8.35 4.59 21.80
C VAL A 84 8.54 4.02 23.21
N LYS A 85 7.60 3.24 23.72
CA LYS A 85 7.71 2.62 25.06
C LYS A 85 8.82 1.59 25.17
N PHE A 86 9.21 0.97 24.04
CA PHE A 86 10.15 -0.13 24.00
C PHE A 86 11.44 0.24 23.25
N PRO A 87 12.53 0.61 23.94
CA PRO A 87 13.79 1.02 23.33
C PRO A 87 14.47 -0.03 22.45
N THR A 88 14.01 -1.28 22.51
CA THR A 88 14.48 -2.37 21.63
C THR A 88 14.07 -2.15 20.18
N VAL A 89 13.00 -1.40 19.91
CA VAL A 89 12.54 -1.08 18.56
C VAL A 89 13.51 -0.09 17.91
N LYS A 90 14.24 -0.56 16.92
CA LYS A 90 15.27 0.20 16.21
C LYS A 90 14.69 0.95 15.00
N ARG A 91 13.66 0.39 14.36
CA ARG A 91 13.06 0.94 13.12
C ARG A 91 11.60 0.53 12.97
N VAL A 92 10.80 1.44 12.43
CA VAL A 92 9.41 1.18 12.03
C VAL A 92 9.27 1.34 10.52
N ILE A 93 8.70 0.35 9.85
CA ILE A 93 8.35 0.38 8.44
C ILE A 93 6.84 0.55 8.32
N LEU A 94 6.40 1.68 7.81
CA LEU A 94 4.99 1.99 7.61
C LEU A 94 4.57 1.69 6.17
N THR A 95 3.57 0.87 5.98
CA THR A 95 2.90 0.71 4.69
C THR A 95 1.94 1.88 4.46
N SER A 96 2.40 2.89 3.76
CA SER A 96 1.56 3.96 3.25
C SER A 96 0.91 3.55 1.91
N SER A 97 0.81 4.45 0.95
CA SER A 97 0.24 4.19 -0.37
C SER A 97 0.68 5.26 -1.35
N MET A 98 0.66 4.95 -2.66
CA MET A 98 0.70 5.96 -3.72
C MET A 98 -0.47 6.96 -3.60
N ALA A 99 -1.55 6.59 -2.90
CA ALA A 99 -2.64 7.51 -2.55
C ALA A 99 -2.15 8.76 -1.76
N ALA A 100 -1.11 8.62 -0.95
CA ALA A 100 -0.51 9.75 -0.22
C ALA A 100 0.47 10.58 -1.08
N VAL A 101 0.59 10.29 -2.37
CA VAL A 101 1.57 10.91 -3.29
C VAL A 101 0.89 11.60 -4.48
N MET A 102 -0.17 11.03 -5.04
CA MET A 102 -0.59 11.30 -6.42
C MET A 102 -1.53 12.51 -6.59
N VAL A 103 -2.31 12.87 -5.59
CA VAL A 103 -3.38 13.89 -5.71
C VAL A 103 -2.92 15.23 -5.16
N ASN A 104 -2.24 16.06 -5.95
CA ASN A 104 -1.70 17.34 -5.46
C ASN A 104 -1.97 18.56 -6.36
N GLY A 105 -2.81 18.42 -7.38
CA GLY A 105 -3.21 19.52 -8.26
C GLY A 105 -2.12 20.11 -9.17
N ARG A 106 -0.89 19.58 -9.11
CA ARG A 106 0.16 20.04 -10.02
C ARG A 106 -0.13 19.62 -11.45
N PRO A 107 0.16 20.46 -12.45
CA PRO A 107 0.00 20.06 -13.84
C PRO A 107 0.83 18.82 -14.16
N LEU A 108 0.19 17.84 -14.79
CA LEU A 108 0.81 16.58 -15.15
C LEU A 108 1.21 16.62 -16.62
N ASN A 109 2.35 17.23 -16.91
CA ASN A 109 2.93 17.25 -18.24
C ASN A 109 3.76 15.97 -18.51
N PRO A 110 4.01 15.62 -19.77
CA PRO A 110 4.80 14.43 -20.11
C PRO A 110 6.18 14.32 -19.46
N ASP A 111 6.77 15.44 -19.08
CA ASP A 111 8.11 15.52 -18.49
C ASP A 111 8.09 15.53 -16.96
N VAL A 112 6.91 15.57 -16.33
CA VAL A 112 6.78 15.59 -14.89
C VAL A 112 7.00 14.18 -14.31
N VAL A 113 7.94 14.05 -13.39
CA VAL A 113 8.19 12.82 -12.65
C VAL A 113 7.54 12.93 -11.29
N ILE A 114 6.65 12.00 -10.96
CA ILE A 114 6.12 11.83 -9.61
C ILE A 114 7.15 11.04 -8.82
N ASP A 115 7.62 11.61 -7.73
CA ASP A 115 8.61 10.99 -6.85
C ASP A 115 8.23 11.14 -5.37
N GLU A 116 9.12 10.74 -4.49
CA GLU A 116 8.91 10.75 -3.03
C GLU A 116 8.81 12.14 -2.41
N THR A 117 9.10 13.20 -3.16
CA THR A 117 8.91 14.59 -2.71
C THR A 117 7.46 15.06 -2.88
N TRP A 118 6.65 14.27 -3.58
CA TRP A 118 5.24 14.57 -3.80
C TRP A 118 4.40 14.12 -2.62
N TYR A 119 3.43 14.95 -2.27
CA TYR A 119 2.38 14.65 -1.29
C TYR A 119 1.03 14.98 -1.90
N SER A 120 0.05 14.14 -1.62
CA SER A 120 -1.34 14.46 -1.94
C SER A 120 -1.80 15.65 -1.11
N ASP A 121 -2.53 16.55 -1.75
CA ASP A 121 -3.08 17.75 -1.11
C ASP A 121 -4.42 17.41 -0.44
N GLN A 122 -4.54 17.74 0.84
CA GLN A 122 -5.72 17.43 1.64
C GLN A 122 -6.97 18.11 1.09
N ALA A 123 -6.88 19.40 0.75
CA ALA A 123 -8.03 20.16 0.25
C ALA A 123 -8.52 19.63 -1.11
N ILE A 124 -7.58 19.22 -1.96
CA ILE A 124 -7.93 18.61 -3.25
C ILE A 124 -8.57 17.23 -3.04
N CYS A 125 -8.04 16.40 -2.15
CA CYS A 125 -8.65 15.11 -1.81
C CYS A 125 -10.08 15.28 -1.29
N GLU A 126 -10.32 16.27 -0.41
CA GLU A 126 -11.66 16.61 0.10
C GLU A 126 -12.59 17.09 -1.03
N GLN A 127 -12.14 18.01 -1.86
CA GLN A 127 -12.90 18.54 -2.99
C GLN A 127 -13.31 17.45 -3.97
N LEU A 128 -12.40 16.49 -4.25
CA LEU A 128 -12.64 15.35 -5.14
C LEU A 128 -13.36 14.19 -4.45
N LYS A 129 -13.57 14.28 -3.13
CA LYS A 129 -14.14 13.20 -2.28
C LYS A 129 -13.31 11.92 -2.32
N GLU A 130 -12.02 12.06 -2.50
CA GLU A 130 -11.05 10.95 -2.50
C GLU A 130 -10.64 10.62 -1.05
N TRP A 131 -11.58 10.08 -0.29
CA TRP A 131 -11.44 9.89 1.16
C TRP A 131 -10.36 8.91 1.56
N TYR A 132 -10.14 7.87 0.78
CA TYR A 132 -9.03 6.95 1.01
C TYR A 132 -7.68 7.65 0.84
N PHE A 133 -7.53 8.47 -0.20
CA PHE A 133 -6.32 9.26 -0.45
C PHE A 133 -6.06 10.23 0.71
N LEU A 134 -7.11 10.92 1.17
CA LEU A 134 -7.04 11.79 2.33
C LEU A 134 -6.59 11.03 3.58
N SER A 135 -7.20 9.89 3.88
CA SER A 135 -6.88 9.10 5.07
C SER A 135 -5.43 8.62 5.09
N LYS A 136 -4.90 8.17 3.95
CA LYS A 136 -3.50 7.73 3.83
C LYS A 136 -2.53 8.90 3.93
N THR A 137 -2.88 10.06 3.37
CA THR A 137 -2.08 11.29 3.46
C THR A 137 -1.95 11.75 4.91
N LEU A 138 -3.08 11.89 5.60
CA LEU A 138 -3.10 12.35 6.99
C LEU A 138 -2.42 11.35 7.95
N ALA A 139 -2.59 10.05 7.75
CA ALA A 139 -1.93 9.04 8.56
C ALA A 139 -0.41 9.06 8.37
N GLU A 140 0.07 9.22 7.14
CA GLU A 140 1.51 9.31 6.84
C GLU A 140 2.12 10.60 7.41
N GLU A 141 1.47 11.74 7.24
CA GLU A 141 1.92 13.02 7.81
C GLU A 141 1.99 12.95 9.34
N ALA A 142 0.96 12.39 9.98
CA ALA A 142 0.94 12.20 11.43
C ALA A 142 2.08 11.29 11.89
N ALA A 143 2.37 10.21 11.13
CA ALA A 143 3.48 9.31 11.42
C ALA A 143 4.83 10.02 11.35
N TRP A 144 5.09 10.79 10.29
CA TRP A 144 6.33 11.54 10.13
C TRP A 144 6.52 12.59 11.23
N LYS A 145 5.45 13.34 11.56
CA LYS A 145 5.49 14.33 12.64
C LYS A 145 5.82 13.66 13.97
N PHE A 146 5.07 12.62 14.34
CA PHE A 146 5.26 11.91 15.59
C PHE A 146 6.65 11.28 15.70
N SER A 147 7.13 10.66 14.63
CA SER A 147 8.44 10.01 14.59
C SER A 147 9.57 11.02 14.76
N LYS A 148 9.47 12.19 14.13
CA LYS A 148 10.45 13.28 14.31
C LYS A 148 10.49 13.81 15.74
N GLU A 149 9.31 13.96 16.37
CA GLU A 149 9.19 14.47 17.75
C GLU A 149 9.71 13.48 18.79
N ASN A 150 9.65 12.16 18.49
CA ASN A 150 9.99 11.10 19.43
C ASN A 150 11.27 10.31 19.05
N GLY A 151 11.99 10.70 18.01
CA GLY A 151 13.25 10.07 17.61
C GLY A 151 13.11 8.65 17.04
N ILE A 152 11.96 8.32 16.42
CA ILE A 152 11.74 7.03 15.75
C ILE A 152 12.41 7.03 14.38
N ASP A 153 13.21 6.02 14.07
CA ASP A 153 13.66 5.75 12.70
C ASP A 153 12.49 5.16 11.90
N LEU A 154 11.80 6.04 11.15
CA LEU A 154 10.64 5.69 10.32
C LEU A 154 11.05 5.60 8.87
N VAL A 155 10.60 4.54 8.20
CA VAL A 155 10.65 4.41 6.73
C VAL A 155 9.24 4.12 6.23
N THR A 156 8.81 4.79 5.15
CA THR A 156 7.51 4.51 4.53
C THR A 156 7.67 3.86 3.17
N ILE A 157 6.88 2.83 2.92
CA ILE A 157 6.71 2.23 1.60
C ILE A 157 5.33 2.66 1.10
N ASN A 158 5.31 3.26 -0.09
CA ASN A 158 4.10 3.78 -0.74
C ASN A 158 3.77 2.92 -1.97
N PRO A 159 3.16 1.74 -1.81
CA PRO A 159 2.87 0.88 -2.94
C PRO A 159 1.69 1.40 -3.76
N SER A 160 1.70 1.05 -5.04
CA SER A 160 0.54 1.11 -5.94
C SER A 160 -0.45 -0.02 -5.63
N TYR A 161 -1.38 -0.34 -6.53
CA TYR A 161 -2.29 -1.47 -6.34
C TYR A 161 -1.49 -2.77 -6.19
N VAL A 162 -1.56 -3.37 -5.00
CA VAL A 162 -0.82 -4.60 -4.70
C VAL A 162 -1.65 -5.80 -5.16
N ILE A 163 -1.09 -6.58 -6.08
CA ILE A 163 -1.70 -7.79 -6.64
C ILE A 163 -0.76 -8.97 -6.50
N GLY A 164 -1.28 -10.17 -6.61
CA GLY A 164 -0.48 -11.40 -6.58
C GLY A 164 -1.18 -12.53 -5.83
N PRO A 165 -0.46 -13.63 -5.54
CA PRO A 165 -1.03 -14.78 -4.85
C PRO A 165 -1.58 -14.39 -3.47
N LEU A 166 -2.83 -14.77 -3.20
CA LEU A 166 -3.46 -14.55 -1.91
C LEU A 166 -3.03 -15.65 -0.93
N LEU A 167 -2.62 -15.27 0.26
CA LEU A 167 -2.41 -16.20 1.37
C LEU A 167 -3.71 -16.39 2.17
N GLN A 168 -4.49 -15.35 2.30
CA GLN A 168 -5.77 -15.38 3.00
C GLN A 168 -6.91 -15.89 2.11
N PRO A 169 -7.96 -16.52 2.66
CA PRO A 169 -9.08 -17.06 1.89
C PRO A 169 -10.03 -15.99 1.34
N THR A 170 -9.91 -14.73 1.80
CA THR A 170 -10.75 -13.61 1.38
C THR A 170 -10.00 -12.72 0.40
N LEU A 171 -10.73 -12.16 -0.57
CA LEU A 171 -10.17 -11.19 -1.50
C LEU A 171 -9.77 -9.90 -0.79
N ASN A 172 -8.65 -9.35 -1.19
CA ASN A 172 -8.30 -7.97 -0.85
C ASN A 172 -8.92 -7.00 -1.88
N LEU A 173 -9.02 -5.72 -1.50
CA LEU A 173 -9.64 -4.71 -2.33
C LEU A 173 -9.03 -4.59 -3.74
N SER A 174 -7.71 -4.68 -3.86
CA SER A 174 -7.03 -4.55 -5.16
C SER A 174 -7.40 -5.67 -6.13
N VAL A 175 -7.54 -6.90 -5.64
CA VAL A 175 -7.99 -8.05 -6.45
C VAL A 175 -9.50 -7.96 -6.73
N GLU A 176 -10.29 -7.55 -5.75
CA GLU A 176 -11.72 -7.35 -5.90
C GLU A 176 -12.02 -6.30 -6.99
N MET A 177 -11.27 -5.19 -7.02
CA MET A 177 -11.38 -4.19 -8.08
C MET A 177 -11.15 -4.79 -9.46
N ILE A 178 -10.15 -5.64 -9.65
CA ILE A 178 -9.90 -6.34 -10.92
C ILE A 178 -11.10 -7.21 -11.31
N LEU A 179 -11.64 -7.97 -10.37
CA LEU A 179 -12.81 -8.83 -10.62
C LEU A 179 -14.06 -8.02 -10.98
N ASN A 180 -14.21 -6.84 -10.39
CA ASN A 180 -15.35 -5.97 -10.65
C ASN A 180 -15.27 -5.26 -12.02
N LEU A 181 -14.13 -5.25 -12.69
CA LEU A 181 -14.00 -4.75 -14.07
C LEU A 181 -14.93 -5.45 -15.06
N LYS A 182 -15.40 -6.66 -14.76
CA LYS A 182 -16.39 -7.38 -15.57
C LYS A 182 -17.79 -6.74 -15.57
N ASN A 183 -18.17 -6.08 -14.50
CA ASN A 183 -19.53 -5.59 -14.26
C ASN A 183 -19.71 -4.14 -14.72
N ASP A 184 -18.78 -3.29 -14.37
CA ASP A 184 -18.73 -1.89 -14.78
C ASP A 184 -17.27 -1.47 -14.91
N ILE A 185 -16.93 -0.84 -16.03
CA ILE A 185 -15.68 -0.10 -16.13
C ILE A 185 -15.94 1.23 -15.42
N PRO A 186 -15.49 1.43 -14.20
CA PRO A 186 -15.74 2.70 -13.53
C PRO A 186 -15.12 3.82 -14.38
N SER A 187 -15.83 4.91 -14.54
CA SER A 187 -15.34 6.14 -15.17
C SER A 187 -14.06 6.70 -14.52
N ILE A 188 -13.74 6.20 -13.32
CA ILE A 188 -12.55 6.53 -12.50
C ILE A 188 -11.33 5.72 -12.92
N ILE A 189 -11.48 4.66 -13.70
CA ILE A 189 -10.33 3.92 -14.19
C ILE A 189 -9.68 4.79 -15.28
N SER A 190 -8.83 5.68 -14.77
CA SER A 190 -7.84 6.35 -15.59
C SER A 190 -7.20 5.33 -16.53
N SER A 191 -6.82 5.74 -17.69
CA SER A 191 -6.27 4.94 -18.78
C SER A 191 -5.15 3.96 -18.36
N ASN A 192 -4.67 4.00 -17.12
CA ASN A 192 -3.54 3.21 -16.62
C ASN A 192 -3.79 2.62 -15.24
N TYR A 193 -3.35 1.38 -15.05
CA TYR A 193 -3.41 0.65 -13.80
C TYR A 193 -1.99 0.43 -13.25
N PRO A 194 -1.53 1.27 -12.30
CA PRO A 194 -0.25 1.08 -11.64
C PRO A 194 -0.35 -0.07 -10.64
N SER A 195 0.45 -1.10 -10.79
CA SER A 195 0.42 -2.28 -9.92
C SER A 195 1.79 -2.70 -9.44
N SER A 196 1.81 -3.39 -8.32
CA SER A 196 3.01 -3.99 -7.73
C SER A 196 2.72 -5.43 -7.32
N ASP A 197 3.67 -6.33 -7.53
CA ASP A 197 3.56 -7.70 -7.04
C ASP A 197 3.70 -7.72 -5.51
N VAL A 198 2.82 -8.44 -4.82
CA VAL A 198 2.82 -8.55 -3.35
C VAL A 198 4.14 -9.08 -2.80
N ARG A 199 4.84 -9.96 -3.55
CA ARG A 199 6.13 -10.52 -3.16
C ARG A 199 7.23 -9.46 -3.19
N ASP A 200 7.20 -8.59 -4.20
CA ASP A 200 8.16 -7.49 -4.31
C ASP A 200 7.90 -6.42 -3.24
N VAL A 201 6.61 -6.15 -2.95
CA VAL A 201 6.23 -5.24 -1.85
C VAL A 201 6.70 -5.78 -0.50
N ALA A 202 6.46 -7.06 -0.21
CA ALA A 202 6.92 -7.71 1.01
C ALA A 202 8.45 -7.67 1.13
N PHE A 203 9.14 -7.98 0.02
CA PHE A 203 10.59 -7.90 -0.05
C PHE A 203 11.11 -6.48 0.20
N ALA A 204 10.48 -5.46 -0.39
CA ALA A 204 10.85 -4.06 -0.16
C ALA A 204 10.72 -3.67 1.32
N HIS A 205 9.70 -4.18 2.03
CA HIS A 205 9.55 -3.97 3.48
C HIS A 205 10.73 -4.58 4.27
N VAL A 206 11.09 -5.83 3.95
CA VAL A 206 12.24 -6.50 4.59
C VAL A 206 13.53 -5.72 4.33
N GLN A 207 13.78 -5.31 3.08
CA GLN A 207 14.96 -4.53 2.74
C GLN A 207 14.97 -3.15 3.43
N ALA A 208 13.82 -2.49 3.53
CA ALA A 208 13.72 -1.22 4.25
C ALA A 208 14.08 -1.37 5.75
N PHE A 209 13.88 -2.54 6.32
CA PHE A 209 14.29 -2.86 7.69
C PHE A 209 15.77 -3.23 7.77
N GLU A 210 16.24 -4.12 6.91
CA GLU A 210 17.58 -4.73 6.99
C GLU A 210 18.70 -3.81 6.51
N VAL A 211 18.42 -2.92 5.53
CA VAL A 211 19.44 -2.03 4.97
C VAL A 211 19.60 -0.79 5.84
N PRO A 212 20.77 -0.60 6.49
CA PRO A 212 20.96 0.52 7.43
C PRO A 212 20.81 1.91 6.79
N SER A 213 21.12 2.04 5.50
CA SER A 213 21.02 3.29 4.75
C SER A 213 19.61 3.58 4.24
N ALA A 214 18.65 2.65 4.41
CA ALA A 214 17.27 2.90 4.02
C ALA A 214 16.67 4.01 4.91
N SER A 215 16.08 5.02 4.30
CA SER A 215 15.51 6.15 5.02
C SER A 215 14.48 6.88 4.17
N GLY A 216 13.55 7.57 4.81
CA GLY A 216 12.55 8.38 4.13
C GLY A 216 11.44 7.55 3.49
N ARG A 217 10.92 8.06 2.38
CA ARG A 217 9.78 7.51 1.63
C ARG A 217 10.25 6.73 0.42
N TYR A 218 9.53 5.70 0.05
CA TYR A 218 9.76 4.92 -1.16
C TYR A 218 8.46 4.71 -1.93
N CYS A 219 8.31 5.38 -3.07
CA CYS A 219 7.24 5.11 -4.02
C CYS A 219 7.48 3.74 -4.70
N PHE A 220 6.53 2.82 -4.56
CA PHE A 220 6.69 1.46 -5.05
C PHE A 220 5.65 1.11 -6.11
N VAL A 221 6.07 1.16 -7.38
CA VAL A 221 5.24 0.87 -8.55
C VAL A 221 5.99 -0.12 -9.45
N GLY A 222 5.51 -1.36 -9.57
CA GLY A 222 6.16 -2.41 -10.37
C GLY A 222 5.88 -2.24 -11.85
N HIS A 223 4.62 -2.19 -12.19
CA HIS A 223 4.16 -2.05 -13.58
C HIS A 223 3.08 -0.99 -13.67
N VAL A 224 3.04 -0.40 -14.86
CA VAL A 224 1.96 0.45 -15.23
C VAL A 224 1.40 -0.02 -16.54
N THR A 225 0.21 -0.55 -16.47
CA THR A 225 -0.46 -1.21 -17.58
C THR A 225 -1.64 -0.36 -18.01
N PRO A 226 -1.75 0.02 -19.30
CA PRO A 226 -2.97 0.59 -19.81
C PRO A 226 -4.15 -0.33 -19.49
N MET A 227 -5.25 0.25 -19.05
CA MET A 227 -6.43 -0.54 -18.66
C MET A 227 -6.94 -1.44 -19.79
N SER A 228 -6.89 -0.95 -21.03
CA SER A 228 -7.24 -1.73 -22.23
C SER A 228 -6.40 -3.01 -22.34
N LYS A 229 -5.09 -2.89 -22.07
CA LYS A 229 -4.18 -4.05 -22.09
C LYS A 229 -4.45 -5.00 -20.90
N ALA A 230 -4.73 -4.47 -19.73
CA ALA A 230 -5.10 -5.27 -18.57
C ALA A 230 -6.37 -6.10 -18.85
N LEU A 231 -7.40 -5.48 -19.43
CA LEU A 231 -8.62 -6.16 -19.84
C LEU A 231 -8.39 -7.22 -20.92
N SER A 232 -7.52 -6.94 -21.91
CA SER A 232 -7.15 -7.94 -22.94
C SER A 232 -6.48 -9.16 -22.31
N ILE A 233 -5.55 -8.98 -21.39
CA ILE A 233 -4.90 -10.07 -20.66
C ILE A 233 -5.92 -10.88 -19.85
N LEU A 234 -6.82 -10.19 -19.14
CA LEU A 234 -7.87 -10.86 -18.37
C LEU A 234 -8.82 -11.66 -19.26
N HIS A 235 -9.16 -11.12 -20.45
CA HIS A 235 -9.96 -11.82 -21.43
C HIS A 235 -9.23 -13.08 -21.99
N GLU A 236 -7.95 -12.96 -22.33
CA GLU A 236 -7.14 -14.08 -22.82
C GLU A 236 -7.05 -15.22 -21.79
N LEU A 237 -6.85 -14.86 -20.52
CA LEU A 237 -6.73 -15.82 -19.44
C LEU A 237 -8.07 -16.43 -19.01
N HIS A 238 -9.15 -15.64 -19.05
CA HIS A 238 -10.47 -16.00 -18.54
C HIS A 238 -11.60 -15.50 -19.44
N PRO A 239 -11.72 -16.00 -20.69
CA PRO A 239 -12.65 -15.46 -21.71
C PRO A 239 -14.13 -15.53 -21.29
N THR A 240 -14.49 -16.51 -20.48
CA THR A 240 -15.88 -16.64 -19.96
C THR A 240 -16.21 -15.60 -18.88
N PHE A 241 -15.20 -15.12 -18.17
CA PHE A 241 -15.36 -14.14 -17.09
C PHE A 241 -15.27 -12.69 -17.60
N PHE A 242 -14.44 -12.45 -18.62
CA PHE A 242 -14.21 -11.12 -19.20
C PHE A 242 -14.53 -11.17 -20.72
N PRO A 243 -15.80 -11.16 -21.13
CA PRO A 243 -16.16 -11.23 -22.54
C PRO A 243 -15.74 -9.95 -23.28
N PRO A 244 -15.28 -10.06 -24.55
CA PRO A 244 -14.71 -8.95 -25.30
C PRO A 244 -15.70 -7.84 -25.64
N GLU A 245 -16.98 -8.19 -25.75
CA GLU A 245 -18.00 -7.31 -26.39
C GLU A 245 -18.43 -6.11 -25.54
N LYS A 246 -18.24 -6.13 -24.22
CA LYS A 246 -18.67 -5.05 -23.34
C LYS A 246 -17.60 -3.98 -23.05
N ASN A 247 -16.34 -4.24 -23.36
CA ASN A 247 -15.24 -3.46 -22.78
C ASN A 247 -14.39 -2.67 -23.79
N ILE A 248 -14.41 -3.01 -25.08
CA ILE A 248 -13.47 -2.44 -26.06
C ILE A 248 -13.92 -1.09 -26.62
N CYS A 249 -15.22 -0.85 -26.75
CA CYS A 249 -15.73 0.36 -27.37
C CYS A 249 -15.55 1.62 -26.52
N PHE A 250 -15.56 1.48 -25.17
CA PHE A 250 -15.47 2.62 -24.25
C PHE A 250 -14.02 3.07 -23.99
N VAL A 251 -13.08 2.13 -24.05
CA VAL A 251 -11.65 2.40 -23.77
C VAL A 251 -10.98 3.18 -24.89
N HIS A 252 -11.44 3.02 -26.14
CA HIS A 252 -10.86 3.72 -27.29
C HIS A 252 -11.13 5.22 -27.30
N CYS A 253 -12.23 5.66 -26.69
CA CYS A 253 -12.61 7.08 -26.65
C CYS A 253 -11.94 7.89 -25.52
N LEU A 254 -11.35 7.24 -24.51
CA LEU A 254 -10.72 7.92 -23.38
C LEU A 254 -9.18 7.86 -23.42
N ALA A 255 -8.61 7.15 -24.40
CA ALA A 255 -7.16 6.87 -24.46
C ALA A 255 -6.29 8.02 -24.96
N ASP A 256 -6.88 9.14 -25.40
CA ASP A 256 -6.10 10.26 -25.91
C ASP A 256 -5.70 11.24 -24.82
N GLY A 257 -4.55 11.00 -24.23
CA GLY A 257 -3.57 12.07 -24.11
C GLY A 257 -3.11 12.49 -22.73
N MET A 258 -3.74 12.23 -21.57
CA MET A 258 -3.26 12.87 -20.34
C MET A 258 -2.60 11.97 -19.31
N MET A 259 -3.02 10.74 -19.17
CA MET A 259 -2.52 9.85 -18.09
C MET A 259 -1.44 8.86 -18.52
N THR A 260 -1.32 8.55 -19.79
CA THR A 260 -0.32 7.60 -20.32
C THR A 260 1.12 8.05 -20.02
N ASN A 261 1.33 9.36 -19.91
CA ASN A 261 2.64 9.95 -19.65
C ASN A 261 3.06 9.89 -18.19
N LEU A 262 2.11 10.07 -17.25
CA LEU A 262 2.37 10.05 -15.81
C LEU A 262 3.02 8.77 -15.33
N VAL A 263 2.59 7.73 -15.92
CA VAL A 263 2.89 6.39 -15.47
C VAL A 263 4.15 5.83 -16.12
N ASN A 264 4.41 6.17 -17.37
CA ASN A 264 5.69 5.85 -18.02
C ASN A 264 6.88 6.54 -17.35
N GLN A 265 6.63 7.63 -16.62
CA GLN A 265 7.66 8.39 -15.92
C GLN A 265 7.94 7.81 -14.53
N ALA A 266 6.93 7.34 -13.80
CA ALA A 266 7.12 6.59 -12.56
C ALA A 266 8.01 5.38 -12.80
N ILE A 267 7.87 4.70 -13.97
CA ILE A 267 8.76 3.58 -14.37
C ILE A 267 10.20 4.04 -14.57
N LYS A 268 10.45 5.21 -15.16
CA LYS A 268 11.84 5.70 -15.36
C LYS A 268 12.55 5.96 -14.04
N TYR A 269 11.83 6.45 -13.05
CA TYR A 269 12.39 6.72 -11.73
C TYR A 269 12.69 5.44 -10.94
N GLN A 270 11.75 4.49 -10.93
CA GLN A 270 11.98 3.18 -10.30
C GLN A 270 13.16 2.42 -10.93
N ARG A 271 13.31 2.45 -12.24
CA ARG A 271 14.51 1.85 -12.88
C ARG A 271 15.81 2.47 -12.38
N LYS A 272 15.80 3.71 -11.93
CA LYS A 272 16.98 4.39 -11.36
C LYS A 272 17.23 3.96 -9.91
N LYS A 273 16.20 3.80 -9.08
CA LYS A 273 16.30 3.25 -7.71
C LYS A 273 16.46 1.73 -7.72
N GLN A 274 15.78 1.03 -8.61
CA GLN A 274 15.91 -0.41 -8.78
C GLN A 274 17.34 -0.81 -9.17
N LYS A 275 18.07 0.02 -9.92
CA LYS A 275 19.51 -0.16 -10.12
C LYS A 275 20.33 -0.08 -8.83
N VAL A 276 19.95 0.74 -7.89
CA VAL A 276 20.61 0.77 -6.56
C VAL A 276 20.27 -0.51 -5.78
N TRP A 277 19.06 -1.01 -5.90
CA TRP A 277 18.63 -2.28 -5.28
C TRP A 277 19.27 -3.49 -6.00
N GLU A 278 19.36 -3.50 -7.32
CA GLU A 278 20.05 -4.53 -8.10
C GLU A 278 21.54 -4.62 -7.76
N LEU A 279 22.22 -3.51 -7.47
CA LEU A 279 23.59 -3.50 -6.99
C LEU A 279 23.77 -4.14 -5.60
N ILE A 280 22.74 -4.09 -4.77
CA ILE A 280 22.72 -4.76 -3.46
C ILE A 280 22.43 -6.27 -3.63
N PHE A 281 21.64 -6.68 -4.65
CA PHE A 281 21.29 -8.06 -4.94
C PHE A 281 22.40 -8.92 -5.54
N PHE A 282 23.29 -8.35 -6.34
CA PHE A 282 24.36 -9.11 -6.96
C PHE A 282 25.52 -9.50 -6.02
N HIS A 283 25.46 -9.12 -4.76
CA HIS A 283 26.47 -9.48 -3.75
C HIS A 283 26.06 -10.61 -2.79
N TRP A 284 24.92 -11.25 -3.03
CA TRP A 284 24.51 -12.46 -2.30
C TRP A 284 24.48 -13.68 -3.23
N LYS A 285 25.68 -14.16 -3.56
CA LYS A 285 25.92 -15.54 -3.99
C LYS A 285 26.94 -16.19 -3.07
#